data_24a19d7f4f54226b869e3dbd12e5b01f
#
_entry.id   24a19d7f4f54226b869e3dbd12e5b01f
#
_cell.length_a   1.000
_cell.length_b   1.000
_cell.length_c   1.000
_cell.angle_alpha   90.00
_cell.angle_beta   90.00
_cell.angle_gamma   90.00
#
_symmetry.space_group_name_H-M   'P 1'
#
loop_
_entity.id
_entity.type
_entity.pdbx_description
1 polymer ?
#
loop_
_entity_poly.entity_id
_entity_poly.type
_entity_poly.pdbx_seq_one_letter_code
_entity_poly.pdbx_strand_id
1 'polypeptide(L)'
;GLVGSEMCIRDRRYIILLFIVSALGACDKQTVYHAFQSIPQEGWKRQDTLLFNVAVPDSQTYYKLIVEIRNRSTYPYQNINLSIYYDSPELKKLQTDTLTAVLADKEGIWKGDGWGGLYQSAFPAGNIKIGKPGDYLFKVAYTLPDSLLPGINDVGIKLQR
;
A
#
# COMPACT_ATOMS: atom_id res chain seq x y z
N GLY A 1 -9.49 58.07 13.84
CA GLY A 1 -9.12 57.02 13.00
C GLY A 1 -9.37 55.63 13.50
N LEU A 2 -10.62 55.10 13.49
CA LEU A 2 -10.95 53.69 13.85
C LEU A 2 -11.76 53.06 12.71
N VAL A 3 -11.14 52.87 11.52
CA VAL A 3 -11.80 52.25 10.37
C VAL A 3 -10.90 51.22 9.67
N GLY A 4 -9.94 50.61 10.37
CA GLY A 4 -8.99 49.70 9.75
C GLY A 4 -9.02 48.26 10.23
N SER A 5 -9.71 47.89 11.33
CA SER A 5 -9.59 46.56 11.92
C SER A 5 -10.69 45.58 11.53
N GLU A 6 -11.82 46.02 11.07
CA GLU A 6 -12.97 45.15 10.74
C GLU A 6 -12.85 44.48 9.36
N MET A 7 -12.15 45.11 8.41
CA MET A 7 -11.96 44.56 7.05
C MET A 7 -10.99 43.38 7.04
N CYS A 8 -9.97 43.36 7.86
CA CYS A 8 -8.98 42.25 7.89
C CYS A 8 -9.51 40.94 8.47
N ILE A 9 -10.50 41.00 9.37
CA ILE A 9 -11.05 39.77 9.99
C ILE A 9 -12.00 39.03 9.03
N ARG A 10 -12.73 39.78 8.19
CA ARG A 10 -13.65 39.22 7.21
C ARG A 10 -12.90 38.52 6.07
N ASP A 11 -11.84 39.14 5.57
CA ASP A 11 -11.00 38.56 4.51
C ASP A 11 -10.25 37.32 4.98
N ARG A 12 -9.79 37.30 6.22
CA ARG A 12 -9.13 36.14 6.83
C ARG A 12 -10.06 34.91 6.91
N ARG A 13 -11.35 35.11 7.17
CA ARG A 13 -12.34 34.02 7.18
C ARG A 13 -12.58 33.43 5.77
N TYR A 14 -12.61 34.28 4.75
CA TYR A 14 -12.75 33.82 3.36
C TYR A 14 -11.48 33.12 2.86
N ILE A 15 -10.30 33.53 3.25
CA ILE A 15 -9.03 32.91 2.93
C ILE A 15 -8.97 31.50 3.57
N ILE A 16 -9.38 31.36 4.84
CA ILE A 16 -9.44 30.05 5.52
C ILE A 16 -10.48 29.13 4.86
N LEU A 17 -11.65 29.63 4.50
CA LEU A 17 -12.68 28.89 3.77
C LEU A 17 -12.18 28.45 2.39
N LEU A 18 -11.48 29.30 1.65
CA LEU A 18 -10.89 28.97 0.36
C LEU A 18 -9.83 27.86 0.47
N PHE A 19 -9.00 27.90 1.54
CA PHE A 19 -8.01 26.86 1.82
C PHE A 19 -8.64 25.52 2.18
N ILE A 20 -9.76 25.51 2.92
CA ILE A 20 -10.48 24.29 3.28
C ILE A 20 -11.13 23.65 2.04
N VAL A 21 -11.69 24.46 1.14
CA VAL A 21 -12.32 23.96 -0.09
C VAL A 21 -11.29 23.39 -1.08
N SER A 22 -10.08 23.95 -1.15
CA SER A 22 -9.01 23.44 -2.03
C SER A 22 -8.40 22.13 -1.54
N ALA A 23 -8.50 21.79 -0.26
CA ALA A 23 -7.98 20.54 0.30
C ALA A 23 -8.87 19.30 0.00
N LEU A 24 -10.09 19.48 -0.47
CA LEU A 24 -11.04 18.39 -0.76
C LEU A 24 -10.88 17.76 -2.16
N GLY A 25 -9.96 18.25 -2.99
CA GLY A 25 -9.78 17.83 -4.38
C GLY A 25 -8.73 16.75 -4.65
N ALA A 26 -8.00 16.27 -3.65
CA ALA A 26 -6.90 15.32 -3.83
C ALA A 26 -7.36 13.85 -3.81
N CYS A 27 -8.41 13.50 -4.56
CA CYS A 27 -8.75 12.11 -4.81
C CYS A 27 -7.84 11.58 -5.92
N ASP A 28 -6.91 10.68 -5.61
CA ASP A 28 -6.05 10.00 -6.60
C ASP A 28 -6.92 9.10 -7.48
N LYS A 29 -7.36 9.66 -8.62
CA LYS A 29 -8.23 8.99 -9.60
C LYS A 29 -7.55 7.79 -10.28
N GLN A 30 -6.27 7.58 -10.06
CA GLN A 30 -5.51 6.46 -10.64
C GLN A 30 -5.58 5.21 -9.76
N THR A 31 -5.86 5.33 -8.47
CA THR A 31 -5.93 4.20 -7.55
C THR A 31 -7.31 3.52 -7.67
N VAL A 32 -7.29 2.25 -8.07
CA VAL A 32 -8.48 1.40 -8.24
C VAL A 32 -8.76 0.61 -6.96
N TYR A 33 -7.70 0.16 -6.31
CA TYR A 33 -7.79 -0.61 -5.07
C TYR A 33 -6.62 -0.27 -4.16
N HIS A 34 -6.88 -0.17 -2.87
CA HIS A 34 -5.85 -0.01 -1.86
C HIS A 34 -6.36 -0.54 -0.52
N ALA A 35 -5.75 -1.60 -0.01
CA ALA A 35 -6.08 -2.16 1.29
C ALA A 35 -4.85 -2.79 1.95
N PHE A 36 -4.87 -2.82 3.27
CA PHE A 36 -3.88 -3.48 4.12
C PHE A 36 -4.51 -4.65 4.86
N GLN A 37 -3.71 -5.70 5.07
CA GLN A 37 -3.99 -6.81 5.97
C GLN A 37 -3.01 -6.75 7.13
N SER A 38 -3.54 -6.71 8.35
CA SER A 38 -2.73 -6.66 9.57
C SER A 38 -2.24 -8.04 9.93
N ILE A 39 -1.01 -8.10 10.40
CA ILE A 39 -0.34 -9.31 10.86
C ILE A 39 -0.40 -9.34 12.39
N PRO A 40 -0.69 -10.50 13.00
CA PRO A 40 -0.70 -10.64 14.45
C PRO A 40 0.61 -10.15 15.09
N GLN A 41 0.53 -9.65 16.32
CA GLN A 41 1.68 -9.07 17.01
C GLN A 41 2.80 -10.09 17.25
N GLU A 42 2.43 -11.37 17.37
CA GLU A 42 3.37 -12.49 17.54
C GLU A 42 4.21 -12.72 16.29
N GLY A 43 3.73 -12.29 15.14
CA GLY A 43 4.40 -12.44 13.83
C GLY A 43 3.51 -13.10 12.78
N TRP A 44 4.01 -13.08 11.55
CA TRP A 44 3.38 -13.73 10.41
C TRP A 44 3.77 -15.20 10.37
N LYS A 45 2.81 -16.11 10.44
CA LYS A 45 3.07 -17.54 10.32
C LYS A 45 3.28 -17.92 8.87
N ARG A 46 4.23 -18.81 8.60
CA ARG A 46 4.56 -19.25 7.24
C ARG A 46 3.38 -19.87 6.48
N GLN A 47 2.47 -20.50 7.18
CA GLN A 47 1.28 -21.12 6.60
C GLN A 47 0.16 -20.10 6.31
N ASP A 48 0.23 -18.90 6.88
CA ASP A 48 -0.80 -17.90 6.72
C ASP A 48 -0.57 -17.13 5.43
N THR A 49 -1.59 -17.10 4.59
CA THR A 49 -1.61 -16.34 3.34
C THR A 49 -2.57 -15.16 3.50
N LEU A 50 -2.11 -13.97 3.16
CA LEU A 50 -2.94 -12.77 3.17
C LEU A 50 -3.82 -12.76 1.92
N LEU A 51 -5.12 -12.50 2.10
CA LEU A 51 -6.12 -12.55 1.05
C LEU A 51 -6.69 -11.17 0.79
N PHE A 52 -6.65 -10.72 -0.48
CA PHE A 52 -7.19 -9.43 -0.89
C PHE A 52 -8.24 -9.64 -1.99
N ASN A 53 -9.47 -9.26 -1.72
CA ASN A 53 -10.53 -9.24 -2.72
C ASN A 53 -10.51 -7.89 -3.44
N VAL A 54 -10.06 -7.90 -4.67
CA VAL A 54 -9.82 -6.71 -5.48
C VAL A 54 -10.94 -6.56 -6.49
N ALA A 55 -11.83 -5.59 -6.27
CA ALA A 55 -12.86 -5.22 -7.23
C ALA A 55 -12.26 -4.33 -8.33
N VAL A 56 -12.26 -4.79 -9.56
CA VAL A 56 -11.79 -4.04 -10.73
C VAL A 56 -12.99 -3.53 -11.52
N PRO A 57 -13.21 -2.20 -11.58
CA PRO A 57 -14.44 -1.63 -12.12
C PRO A 57 -14.49 -1.57 -13.65
N ASP A 58 -13.35 -1.64 -14.31
CA ASP A 58 -13.29 -1.48 -15.78
C ASP A 58 -12.27 -2.45 -16.42
N SER A 59 -12.38 -2.58 -17.73
CA SER A 59 -11.53 -3.43 -18.57
C SER A 59 -10.30 -2.68 -19.06
N GLN A 60 -9.40 -2.31 -18.18
CA GLN A 60 -8.10 -1.80 -18.59
C GLN A 60 -7.16 -2.96 -18.92
N THR A 61 -6.29 -2.75 -19.91
CA THR A 61 -5.38 -3.81 -20.33
C THR A 61 -4.30 -4.09 -19.30
N TYR A 62 -3.82 -3.07 -18.58
CA TYR A 62 -2.75 -3.19 -17.59
C TYR A 62 -3.00 -2.33 -16.37
N TYR A 63 -2.71 -2.90 -15.21
CA TYR A 63 -2.70 -2.23 -13.92
C TYR A 63 -1.34 -2.38 -13.28
N LYS A 64 -0.82 -1.31 -12.70
CA LYS A 64 0.38 -1.33 -11.88
C LYS A 64 0.06 -1.90 -10.52
N LEU A 65 0.67 -3.04 -10.19
CA LEU A 65 0.59 -3.65 -8.86
C LEU A 65 1.71 -3.11 -7.98
N ILE A 66 1.35 -2.61 -6.82
CA ILE A 66 2.26 -2.12 -5.79
C ILE A 66 1.97 -2.89 -4.51
N VAL A 67 3.02 -3.41 -3.89
CA VAL A 67 2.96 -4.01 -2.55
C VAL A 67 3.53 -3.00 -1.57
N GLU A 68 2.79 -2.73 -0.52
CA GLU A 68 3.20 -1.86 0.57
C GLU A 68 3.43 -2.69 1.83
N ILE A 69 4.53 -2.41 2.52
CA ILE A 69 4.95 -3.15 3.70
C ILE A 69 5.15 -2.17 4.84
N ARG A 70 4.52 -2.44 5.98
CA ARG A 70 4.78 -1.75 7.23
C ARG A 70 5.55 -2.68 8.16
N ASN A 71 6.81 -2.36 8.38
CA ASN A 71 7.67 -3.10 9.30
C ASN A 71 7.97 -2.29 10.55
N ARG A 72 8.19 -2.99 11.65
CA ARG A 72 8.68 -2.43 12.91
C ARG A 72 10.20 -2.35 12.90
N SER A 73 10.77 -1.50 13.74
CA SER A 73 12.22 -1.45 13.97
C SER A 73 12.81 -2.77 14.48
N THR A 74 11.97 -3.66 15.00
CA THR A 74 12.35 -4.99 15.50
C THR A 74 12.37 -6.08 14.42
N TYR A 75 12.04 -5.76 13.15
CA TYR A 75 12.14 -6.72 12.05
C TYR A 75 13.60 -7.17 11.88
N PRO A 76 13.90 -8.48 11.87
CA PRO A 76 15.28 -8.95 12.00
C PRO A 76 16.08 -8.97 10.69
N TYR A 77 15.46 -8.69 9.53
CA TYR A 77 16.09 -8.78 8.22
C TYR A 77 16.08 -7.45 7.49
N GLN A 78 17.01 -7.30 6.52
CA GLN A 78 17.06 -6.13 5.63
C GLN A 78 16.04 -6.20 4.49
N ASN A 79 15.61 -7.40 4.13
CA ASN A 79 14.67 -7.63 3.04
C ASN A 79 13.60 -8.63 3.43
N ILE A 80 12.53 -8.67 2.65
CA ILE A 80 11.51 -9.71 2.70
C ILE A 80 11.23 -10.21 1.29
N ASN A 81 11.14 -11.52 1.13
CA ASN A 81 10.74 -12.14 -0.13
C ASN A 81 9.28 -12.54 -0.06
N LEU A 82 8.50 -12.08 -1.01
CA LEU A 82 7.07 -12.35 -1.11
C LEU A 82 6.75 -13.09 -2.41
N SER A 83 5.82 -14.00 -2.34
CA SER A 83 5.11 -14.55 -3.50
C SER A 83 3.71 -13.98 -3.55
N ILE A 84 3.34 -13.48 -4.73
CA ILE A 84 2.04 -12.88 -5.00
C ILE A 84 1.34 -13.77 -6.00
N TYR A 85 0.18 -14.27 -5.63
CA TYR A 85 -0.65 -15.10 -6.49
C TYR A 85 -1.94 -14.38 -6.80
N TYR A 86 -2.38 -14.41 -8.06
CA TYR A 86 -3.67 -13.90 -8.44
C TYR A 86 -4.29 -14.76 -9.54
N ASP A 87 -5.60 -14.91 -9.47
CA ASP A 87 -6.34 -15.67 -10.47
C ASP A 87 -6.56 -14.77 -11.70
N SER A 88 -6.21 -15.30 -12.85
CA SER A 88 -6.49 -14.64 -14.14
C SER A 88 -7.55 -15.43 -14.88
N PRO A 89 -8.81 -14.96 -14.87
CA PRO A 89 -9.90 -15.64 -15.58
C PRO A 89 -9.67 -15.78 -17.08
N GLU A 90 -8.87 -14.87 -17.68
CA GLU A 90 -8.53 -14.94 -19.10
C GLU A 90 -7.53 -16.04 -19.42
N LEU A 91 -6.51 -16.19 -18.57
CA LEU A 91 -5.46 -17.18 -18.78
C LEU A 91 -5.83 -18.56 -18.21
N LYS A 92 -6.95 -18.64 -17.45
CA LYS A 92 -7.37 -19.85 -16.71
C LYS A 92 -6.22 -20.46 -15.91
N LYS A 93 -5.31 -19.63 -15.44
CA LYS A 93 -4.08 -20.02 -14.75
C LYS A 93 -3.81 -19.05 -13.61
N LEU A 94 -3.41 -19.61 -12.48
CA LEU A 94 -2.87 -18.85 -11.36
C LEU A 94 -1.55 -18.20 -11.81
N GLN A 95 -1.50 -16.87 -11.77
CA GLN A 95 -0.26 -16.12 -11.98
C GLN A 95 0.50 -16.05 -10.67
N THR A 96 1.82 -16.14 -10.76
CA THR A 96 2.71 -16.06 -9.60
C THR A 96 3.82 -15.08 -9.92
N ASP A 97 3.90 -14.01 -9.14
CA ASP A 97 5.00 -13.06 -9.17
C ASP A 97 5.79 -13.13 -7.86
N THR A 98 7.09 -12.92 -7.92
CA THR A 98 7.96 -12.86 -6.76
C THR A 98 8.50 -11.46 -6.60
N LEU A 99 8.51 -10.96 -5.37
CA LEU A 99 9.00 -9.65 -5.00
C LEU A 99 10.04 -9.77 -3.90
N THR A 100 11.25 -9.24 -4.13
CA THR A 100 12.22 -8.99 -3.06
C THR A 100 12.14 -7.53 -2.65
N ALA A 101 11.58 -7.27 -1.49
CA ALA A 101 11.42 -5.94 -0.94
C ALA A 101 12.59 -5.63 0.00
N VAL A 102 13.43 -4.65 -0.36
CA VAL A 102 14.59 -4.21 0.45
C VAL A 102 14.13 -3.10 1.40
N LEU A 103 13.91 -3.45 2.66
CA LEU A 103 13.36 -2.59 3.71
C LEU A 103 14.42 -1.74 4.40
N ALA A 104 15.66 -2.23 4.50
CA ALA A 104 16.79 -1.50 5.06
C ALA A 104 17.99 -1.53 4.13
N ASP A 105 18.91 -0.56 4.31
CA ASP A 105 20.19 -0.55 3.63
C ASP A 105 21.21 -1.51 4.27
N LYS A 106 22.43 -1.49 3.78
CA LYS A 106 23.53 -2.35 4.29
C LYS A 106 23.96 -1.98 5.71
N GLU A 107 23.74 -0.77 6.10
CA GLU A 107 24.01 -0.21 7.42
C GLU A 107 22.88 -0.48 8.42
N GLY A 108 21.76 -1.05 7.95
CA GLY A 108 20.58 -1.35 8.76
C GLY A 108 19.62 -0.16 8.93
N ILE A 109 19.79 0.89 8.14
CA ILE A 109 18.89 2.06 8.16
C ILE A 109 17.64 1.74 7.36
N TRP A 110 16.46 1.90 7.97
CA TRP A 110 15.18 1.67 7.31
C TRP A 110 14.93 2.67 6.19
N LYS A 111 14.54 2.19 5.02
CA LYS A 111 14.30 3.00 3.81
C LYS A 111 12.92 3.61 3.76
N GLY A 112 11.97 3.04 4.48
CA GLY A 112 10.59 3.50 4.50
C GLY A 112 10.41 4.80 5.26
N ASP A 113 9.35 5.54 4.90
CA ASP A 113 8.89 6.67 5.71
C ASP A 113 8.34 6.13 7.03
N GLY A 114 8.78 6.70 8.14
CA GLY A 114 8.42 6.12 9.43
C GLY A 114 8.38 7.10 10.57
N TRP A 115 7.61 6.72 11.60
CA TRP A 115 7.53 7.39 12.87
C TRP A 115 7.27 6.39 14.00
N GLY A 116 7.88 6.62 15.17
CA GLY A 116 7.65 5.77 16.36
C GLY A 116 8.06 4.31 16.21
N GLY A 117 9.04 4.00 15.34
CA GLY A 117 9.52 2.64 15.13
C GLY A 117 8.69 1.78 14.16
N LEU A 118 7.74 2.39 13.46
CA LEU A 118 7.00 1.78 12.35
C LEU A 118 7.39 2.48 11.04
N TYR A 119 7.76 1.70 10.02
CA TYR A 119 8.25 2.18 8.73
C TYR A 119 7.39 1.62 7.61
N GLN A 120 6.98 2.46 6.67
CA GLN A 120 6.20 2.06 5.49
C GLN A 120 7.02 2.24 4.23
N SER A 121 7.08 1.20 3.42
CA SER A 121 7.74 1.20 2.11
C SER A 121 6.80 0.65 1.05
N ALA A 122 6.88 1.18 -0.19
CA ALA A 122 6.09 0.76 -1.32
C ALA A 122 7.00 0.20 -2.43
N PHE A 123 6.65 -0.96 -2.96
CA PHE A 123 7.43 -1.69 -3.96
C PHE A 123 6.58 -2.01 -5.19
N PRO A 124 6.97 -1.55 -6.39
CA PRO A 124 6.34 -2.00 -7.62
C PRO A 124 6.53 -3.52 -7.78
N ALA A 125 5.44 -4.25 -7.91
CA ALA A 125 5.44 -5.70 -8.11
C ALA A 125 5.16 -6.10 -9.56
N GLY A 126 5.08 -5.12 -10.47
CA GLY A 126 4.90 -5.33 -11.90
C GLY A 126 3.59 -4.77 -12.44
N ASN A 127 3.33 -5.07 -13.71
CA ASN A 127 2.09 -4.72 -14.38
C ASN A 127 1.28 -6.00 -14.61
N ILE A 128 0.05 -6.00 -14.15
CA ILE A 128 -0.86 -7.13 -14.31
C ILE A 128 -1.89 -6.83 -15.39
N LYS A 129 -2.18 -7.85 -16.19
CA LYS A 129 -3.22 -7.76 -17.22
C LYS A 129 -4.55 -8.21 -16.66
N ILE A 130 -5.53 -7.31 -16.69
CA ILE A 130 -6.90 -7.59 -16.28
C ILE A 130 -7.83 -7.17 -17.43
N GLY A 131 -8.39 -8.14 -18.13
CA GLY A 131 -9.15 -7.86 -19.34
C GLY A 131 -10.67 -7.71 -19.11
N LYS A 132 -11.17 -8.01 -17.91
CA LYS A 132 -12.62 -7.93 -17.61
C LYS A 132 -12.84 -7.28 -16.25
N PRO A 133 -13.88 -6.48 -16.07
CA PRO A 133 -14.32 -6.05 -14.76
C PRO A 133 -14.73 -7.25 -13.90
N GLY A 134 -14.55 -7.16 -12.60
CA GLY A 134 -14.92 -8.23 -11.67
C GLY A 134 -14.08 -8.26 -10.41
N ASP A 135 -14.34 -9.27 -9.59
CA ASP A 135 -13.63 -9.50 -8.34
C ASP A 135 -12.50 -10.49 -8.55
N TYR A 136 -11.30 -10.10 -8.15
CA TYR A 136 -10.08 -10.88 -8.27
C TYR A 136 -9.50 -11.16 -6.90
N LEU A 137 -9.14 -12.42 -6.62
CA LEU A 137 -8.50 -12.80 -5.38
C LEU A 137 -6.98 -12.75 -5.53
N PHE A 138 -6.35 -11.83 -4.80
CA PHE A 138 -4.91 -11.78 -4.64
C PHE A 138 -4.51 -12.45 -3.34
N LYS A 139 -3.42 -13.21 -3.38
CA LYS A 139 -2.86 -13.93 -2.24
C LYS A 139 -1.40 -13.54 -2.09
N VAL A 140 -0.99 -13.16 -0.89
CA VAL A 140 0.40 -12.80 -0.60
C VAL A 140 0.92 -13.68 0.53
N ALA A 141 2.07 -14.31 0.31
CA ALA A 141 2.77 -15.11 1.28
C ALA A 141 4.26 -14.74 1.28
N TYR A 142 4.92 -14.80 2.43
CA TYR A 142 6.39 -14.68 2.45
C TYR A 142 7.05 -16.04 2.17
N THR A 143 8.30 -16.01 1.67
CA THR A 143 9.04 -17.21 1.26
C THR A 143 10.31 -17.45 2.07
N LEU A 144 10.53 -16.68 3.14
CA LEU A 144 11.65 -16.92 4.05
C LEU A 144 11.49 -18.27 4.79
N PRO A 145 12.60 -18.88 5.24
CA PRO A 145 12.58 -20.22 5.86
C PRO A 145 11.93 -20.26 7.25
N ASP A 146 11.76 -19.09 7.88
CA ASP A 146 11.20 -18.98 9.23
C ASP A 146 9.78 -19.51 9.31
N SER A 147 9.44 -20.20 10.37
CA SER A 147 8.07 -20.65 10.64
C SER A 147 7.17 -19.52 11.13
N LEU A 148 7.77 -18.52 11.77
CA LEU A 148 7.13 -17.30 12.28
C LEU A 148 8.04 -16.10 12.01
N LEU A 149 7.53 -15.12 11.28
CA LEU A 149 8.27 -13.91 10.90
C LEU A 149 7.79 -12.73 11.76
N PRO A 150 8.56 -12.30 12.79
CA PRO A 150 8.19 -11.17 13.63
C PRO A 150 8.48 -9.84 12.92
N GLY A 151 7.88 -8.76 13.40
CA GLY A 151 8.25 -7.40 13.02
C GLY A 151 7.64 -6.87 11.73
N ILE A 152 6.84 -7.65 10.99
CA ILE A 152 5.95 -7.12 9.95
C ILE A 152 4.62 -6.80 10.62
N ASN A 153 4.14 -5.57 10.45
CA ASN A 153 2.90 -5.09 11.06
C ASN A 153 1.71 -5.23 10.11
N ASP A 154 1.88 -4.81 8.87
CA ASP A 154 0.86 -4.87 7.83
C ASP A 154 1.52 -5.09 6.47
N VAL A 155 0.77 -5.75 5.59
CA VAL A 155 1.07 -5.80 4.15
C VAL A 155 -0.14 -5.29 3.39
N GLY A 156 0.09 -4.43 2.43
CA GLY A 156 -0.94 -3.84 1.59
C GLY A 156 -0.75 -4.15 0.12
N ILE A 157 -1.85 -4.14 -0.61
CA ILE A 157 -1.88 -4.16 -2.06
C ILE A 157 -2.54 -2.87 -2.55
N LYS A 158 -1.88 -2.23 -3.50
CA LYS A 158 -2.41 -1.08 -4.22
C LYS A 158 -2.41 -1.38 -5.72
N LEU A 159 -3.55 -1.15 -6.37
CA LEU A 159 -3.72 -1.30 -7.80
C LEU A 159 -3.99 0.06 -8.42
N GLN A 160 -3.17 0.45 -9.40
CA GLN A 160 -3.27 1.74 -10.10
C GLN A 160 -3.41 1.54 -11.61
N ARG A 161 -4.09 2.50 -12.25
CA ARG A 161 -4.16 2.61 -13.71
C ARG A 161 -2.87 3.15 -14.29
#